data_3b8e1caad83733641785651ba2492081
#
_entry.id   3b8e1caad83733641785651ba2492081
#
_cell.length_a   1.000
_cell.length_b   1.000
_cell.length_c   1.000
_cell.angle_alpha   90.00
_cell.angle_beta   90.00
_cell.angle_gamma   90.00
#
_symmetry.space_group_name_H-M   'P 1'
#
loop_
_entity.id
_entity.type
_entity.pdbx_description
1 polymer ?
#
loop_
_entity_poly.entity_id
_entity_poly.type
_entity_poly.pdbx_seq_one_letter_code
_entity_poly.pdbx_strand_id
1 'polypeptide(L)'
;MLYGIIICLILLLYIFVLLRPGKAAVYPDAVLVDYAHRGAFGDGIPENSLAAFARAADNGCGIELDVQLSKDGQVMVFHDTYLERMTGMPGKCGDYTAMELSAMRLAGTEET
;
A
#
# COMPACT_ATOMS: atom_id res chain seq x y z
N MET A 1 -20.61 -31.76 -35.63
CA MET A 1 -21.40 -31.46 -34.42
C MET A 1 -20.76 -32.07 -33.15
N LEU A 2 -20.43 -33.33 -33.09
CA LEU A 2 -19.83 -33.99 -31.92
C LEU A 2 -18.50 -33.40 -31.47
N TYR A 3 -17.57 -33.15 -32.42
CA TYR A 3 -16.26 -32.54 -32.09
C TYR A 3 -16.38 -31.13 -31.52
N GLY A 4 -17.34 -30.31 -31.95
CA GLY A 4 -17.58 -28.99 -31.39
C GLY A 4 -18.04 -29.05 -29.93
N ILE A 5 -18.90 -30.02 -29.60
CA ILE A 5 -19.36 -30.25 -28.22
C ILE A 5 -18.17 -30.68 -27.33
N ILE A 6 -17.32 -31.58 -27.81
CA ILE A 6 -16.15 -32.05 -27.07
C ILE A 6 -15.17 -30.88 -26.79
N ILE A 7 -14.91 -30.05 -27.80
CA ILE A 7 -14.04 -28.87 -27.61
C ILE A 7 -14.63 -27.91 -26.59
N CYS A 8 -15.95 -27.63 -26.65
CA CYS A 8 -16.59 -26.77 -25.65
C CYS A 8 -16.50 -27.34 -24.24
N LEU A 9 -16.68 -28.64 -24.05
CA LEU A 9 -16.58 -29.30 -22.74
C LEU A 9 -15.13 -29.23 -22.19
N ILE A 10 -14.13 -29.42 -23.05
CA ILE A 10 -12.71 -29.28 -22.65
C ILE A 10 -12.41 -27.84 -22.25
N LEU A 11 -12.88 -26.85 -22.99
CA LEU A 11 -12.70 -25.43 -22.65
C LEU A 11 -13.38 -25.07 -21.33
N LEU A 12 -14.61 -25.54 -21.12
CA LEU A 12 -15.34 -25.32 -19.87
C LEU A 12 -14.62 -25.97 -18.68
N LEU A 13 -14.11 -27.18 -18.84
CA LEU A 13 -13.33 -27.86 -17.80
C LEU A 13 -12.02 -27.11 -17.52
N TYR A 14 -11.34 -26.65 -18.56
CA TYR A 14 -10.11 -25.85 -18.42
C TYR A 14 -10.38 -24.55 -17.67
N ILE A 15 -11.43 -23.80 -18.04
CA ILE A 15 -11.85 -22.58 -17.34
C ILE A 15 -12.20 -22.89 -15.88
N PHE A 16 -12.95 -23.98 -15.63
CA PHE A 16 -13.31 -24.38 -14.27
C PHE A 16 -12.07 -24.69 -13.41
N VAL A 17 -11.07 -25.37 -13.98
CA VAL A 17 -9.81 -25.67 -13.29
C VAL A 17 -9.00 -24.38 -13.00
N LEU A 18 -8.96 -23.44 -13.97
CA LEU A 18 -8.27 -22.16 -13.79
C LEU A 18 -8.94 -21.25 -12.74
N LEU A 19 -10.28 -21.24 -12.76
CA LEU A 19 -11.08 -20.42 -11.83
C LEU A 19 -11.36 -21.13 -10.51
N ARG A 20 -10.88 -22.36 -10.34
CA ARG A 20 -11.06 -23.09 -9.09
C ARG A 20 -10.48 -22.27 -7.94
N PRO A 21 -11.33 -21.85 -6.97
CA PRO A 21 -10.82 -21.15 -5.80
C PRO A 21 -9.76 -22.03 -5.13
N GLY A 22 -8.59 -21.48 -4.90
CA GLY A 22 -7.56 -22.14 -4.07
C GLY A 22 -8.17 -22.51 -2.72
N LYS A 23 -7.53 -23.44 -2.02
CA LYS A 23 -7.90 -23.73 -0.62
C LYS A 23 -7.92 -22.38 0.09
N ALA A 24 -9.02 -22.08 0.78
CA ALA A 24 -9.11 -20.87 1.60
C ALA A 24 -7.84 -20.79 2.45
N ALA A 25 -7.07 -19.72 2.25
CA ALA A 25 -5.92 -19.49 3.10
C ALA A 25 -6.46 -19.29 4.52
N VAL A 26 -5.96 -20.07 5.47
CA VAL A 26 -6.21 -19.81 6.88
C VAL A 26 -5.33 -18.62 7.23
N TYR A 27 -5.94 -17.44 7.27
CA TYR A 27 -5.25 -16.24 7.72
C TYR A 27 -5.12 -16.30 9.24
N PRO A 28 -3.96 -15.96 9.81
CA PRO A 28 -3.83 -15.75 11.25
C PRO A 28 -4.86 -14.70 11.72
N ASP A 29 -5.39 -14.85 12.93
CA ASP A 29 -6.35 -13.90 13.51
C ASP A 29 -5.84 -12.46 13.51
N ALA A 30 -4.51 -12.27 13.55
CA ALA A 30 -3.85 -10.97 13.41
C ALA A 30 -4.12 -10.26 12.08
N VAL A 31 -4.63 -10.94 11.04
CA VAL A 31 -5.01 -10.34 9.75
C VAL A 31 -6.48 -9.89 9.74
N LEU A 32 -7.27 -10.32 10.75
CA LEU A 32 -8.69 -9.98 10.91
C LEU A 32 -8.86 -8.83 11.90
N VAL A 33 -8.10 -7.75 11.71
CA VAL A 33 -8.17 -6.52 12.51
C VAL A 33 -8.57 -5.34 11.62
N ASP A 34 -9.04 -4.27 12.21
CA ASP A 34 -9.26 -3.01 11.51
C ASP A 34 -7.91 -2.45 11.06
N TYR A 35 -7.89 -1.86 9.87
CA TYR A 35 -6.68 -1.24 9.31
C TYR A 35 -6.82 0.27 9.30
N ALA A 36 -5.82 0.95 9.84
CA ALA A 36 -5.69 2.39 9.78
C ALA A 36 -5.11 2.79 8.40
N HIS A 37 -5.93 3.41 7.55
CA HIS A 37 -5.54 3.93 6.24
C HIS A 37 -4.51 5.05 6.41
N ARG A 38 -3.30 4.83 5.91
CA ARG A 38 -2.10 5.69 6.09
C ARG A 38 -1.71 5.91 7.56
N GLY A 39 -2.01 4.94 8.42
CA GLY A 39 -1.88 5.07 9.86
C GLY A 39 -3.03 5.82 10.53
N ALA A 40 -3.00 5.92 11.86
CA ALA A 40 -4.01 6.65 12.63
C ALA A 40 -3.64 8.15 12.71
N PHE A 41 -3.65 8.83 11.56
CA PHE A 41 -3.30 10.25 11.43
C PHE A 41 -4.41 11.20 11.92
N GLY A 42 -4.12 12.50 11.98
CA GLY A 42 -5.03 13.54 12.48
C GLY A 42 -4.55 14.14 13.80
N ASP A 43 -5.17 15.23 14.25
CA ASP A 43 -4.78 15.95 15.46
C ASP A 43 -3.29 16.39 15.47
N GLY A 44 -2.79 16.83 14.31
CA GLY A 44 -1.41 17.27 14.13
C GLY A 44 -0.43 16.15 13.78
N ILE A 45 -0.86 14.89 13.73
CA ILE A 45 -0.05 13.75 13.26
C ILE A 45 -0.28 13.58 11.75
N PRO A 46 0.77 13.67 10.91
CA PRO A 46 0.62 13.52 9.47
C PRO A 46 0.35 12.07 9.06
N GLU A 47 -0.31 11.91 7.91
CA GLU A 47 -0.50 10.61 7.28
C GLU A 47 0.83 9.99 6.86
N ASN A 48 0.91 8.67 6.78
CA ASN A 48 2.09 7.91 6.37
C ASN A 48 3.36 8.24 7.19
N SER A 49 3.20 8.66 8.45
CA SER A 49 4.29 9.00 9.38
C SER A 49 4.49 7.93 10.45
N LEU A 50 5.66 7.90 11.05
CA LEU A 50 5.96 6.98 12.16
C LEU A 50 5.04 7.20 13.36
N ALA A 51 4.66 8.45 13.66
CA ALA A 51 3.71 8.77 14.73
C ALA A 51 2.31 8.21 14.44
N ALA A 52 1.85 8.32 13.17
CA ALA A 52 0.57 7.73 12.75
C ALA A 52 0.58 6.20 12.86
N PHE A 53 1.71 5.58 12.55
CA PHE A 53 1.88 4.13 12.66
C PHE A 53 1.93 3.66 14.10
N ALA A 54 2.67 4.37 14.96
CA ALA A 54 2.71 4.07 16.39
C ALA A 54 1.30 4.16 17.01
N ARG A 55 0.54 5.24 16.72
CA ARG A 55 -0.83 5.40 17.20
C ARG A 55 -1.78 4.32 16.67
N ALA A 56 -1.62 3.87 15.43
CA ALA A 56 -2.41 2.75 14.90
C ALA A 56 -2.12 1.45 15.66
N ALA A 57 -0.83 1.16 15.90
CA ALA A 57 -0.40 -0.02 16.65
C ALA A 57 -0.91 0.00 18.11
N ASP A 58 -0.83 1.15 18.78
CA ASP A 58 -1.34 1.33 20.16
C ASP A 58 -2.87 1.10 20.24
N ASN A 59 -3.59 1.40 19.16
CA ASN A 59 -5.03 1.14 19.05
C ASN A 59 -5.34 -0.31 18.62
N GLY A 60 -4.35 -1.17 18.45
CA GLY A 60 -4.54 -2.55 18.00
C GLY A 60 -4.95 -2.69 16.54
N CYS A 61 -4.77 -1.65 15.72
CA CYS A 61 -5.06 -1.66 14.29
C CYS A 61 -3.87 -2.15 13.49
N GLY A 62 -4.15 -2.83 12.37
CA GLY A 62 -3.20 -2.99 11.30
C GLY A 62 -2.92 -1.64 10.62
N ILE A 63 -1.83 -1.54 9.90
CA ILE A 63 -1.43 -0.32 9.18
C ILE A 63 -1.53 -0.60 7.69
N GLU A 64 -2.24 0.24 6.98
CA GLU A 64 -2.15 0.37 5.53
C GLU A 64 -1.28 1.59 5.23
N LEU A 65 -0.38 1.48 4.27
CA LEU A 65 0.54 2.55 3.89
C LEU A 65 0.81 2.54 2.38
N ASP A 66 1.19 3.70 1.86
CA ASP A 66 1.53 3.89 0.45
C ASP A 66 3.04 3.95 0.27
N VAL A 67 3.55 3.34 -0.81
CA VAL A 67 4.96 3.37 -1.12
C VAL A 67 5.22 3.82 -2.55
N GLN A 68 6.32 4.55 -2.74
CA GLN A 68 6.84 4.96 -4.03
C GLN A 68 8.36 4.72 -4.10
N LEU A 69 8.93 4.77 -5.28
CA LEU A 69 10.38 4.66 -5.45
C LEU A 69 11.00 6.05 -5.55
N SER A 70 12.11 6.24 -4.83
CA SER A 70 13.01 7.37 -5.01
C SER A 70 13.79 7.25 -6.32
N LYS A 71 14.49 8.32 -6.72
CA LYS A 71 15.34 8.37 -7.91
C LYS A 71 16.43 7.29 -7.92
N ASP A 72 16.94 6.93 -6.77
CA ASP A 72 17.95 5.88 -6.57
C ASP A 72 17.35 4.50 -6.25
N GLY A 73 16.01 4.34 -6.45
CA GLY A 73 15.32 3.06 -6.36
C GLY A 73 15.05 2.55 -4.94
N GLN A 74 15.14 3.41 -3.93
CA GLN A 74 14.77 3.07 -2.56
C GLN A 74 13.26 3.20 -2.38
N VAL A 75 12.68 2.36 -1.52
CA VAL A 75 11.25 2.42 -1.16
C VAL A 75 11.03 3.52 -0.14
N MET A 76 10.19 4.48 -0.49
CA MET A 76 9.79 5.61 0.37
C MET A 76 8.30 5.48 0.69
N VAL A 77 7.92 5.80 1.91
CA VAL A 77 6.50 5.82 2.33
C VAL A 77 5.91 7.16 1.96
N PHE A 78 5.07 7.21 0.92
CA PHE A 78 4.47 8.45 0.43
C PHE A 78 3.29 8.15 -0.50
N HIS A 79 2.17 8.87 -0.36
CA HIS A 79 0.96 8.66 -1.16
C HIS A 79 0.91 9.47 -2.45
N ASP A 80 1.07 10.79 -2.35
CA ASP A 80 0.74 11.70 -3.44
C ASP A 80 1.68 11.57 -4.64
N THR A 81 1.18 11.88 -5.83
CA THR A 81 2.01 11.98 -7.04
C THR A 81 3.06 13.08 -6.89
N TYR A 82 2.74 14.17 -6.18
CA TYR A 82 3.60 15.34 -5.99
C TYR A 82 3.85 15.59 -4.51
N LEU A 83 5.03 16.13 -4.20
CA LEU A 83 5.50 16.33 -2.82
C LEU A 83 4.88 17.55 -2.12
N GLU A 84 4.34 18.52 -2.89
CA GLU A 84 3.97 19.85 -2.42
C GLU A 84 3.01 19.85 -1.22
N ARG A 85 1.97 19.03 -1.24
CA ARG A 85 0.94 19.02 -0.19
C ARG A 85 1.53 18.64 1.16
N MET A 86 2.38 17.64 1.19
CA MET A 86 2.88 17.06 2.43
C MET A 86 4.23 17.63 2.88
N THR A 87 5.03 18.17 1.96
CA THR A 87 6.38 18.65 2.28
C THR A 87 6.63 20.11 1.92
N GLY A 88 5.76 20.72 1.11
CA GLY A 88 5.98 22.05 0.52
C GLY A 88 7.04 22.07 -0.58
N MET A 89 7.69 20.95 -0.87
CA MET A 89 8.74 20.85 -1.89
C MET A 89 8.13 20.51 -3.25
N PRO A 90 8.63 21.05 -4.36
CA PRO A 90 8.13 20.73 -5.69
C PRO A 90 8.58 19.34 -6.15
N GLY A 91 7.87 18.76 -7.15
CA GLY A 91 8.27 17.55 -7.83
C GLY A 91 7.69 16.27 -7.23
N LYS A 92 8.30 15.12 -7.57
CA LYS A 92 7.83 13.78 -7.23
C LYS A 92 8.90 13.01 -6.47
N CYS A 93 8.53 11.93 -5.78
CA CYS A 93 9.50 11.04 -5.12
C CYS A 93 10.60 10.58 -6.07
N GLY A 94 10.28 10.21 -7.31
CA GLY A 94 11.26 9.76 -8.30
C GLY A 94 12.23 10.82 -8.83
N ASP A 95 12.03 12.09 -8.48
CA ASP A 95 12.94 13.18 -8.88
C ASP A 95 14.11 13.34 -7.89
N TYR A 96 14.00 12.79 -6.68
CA TYR A 96 14.94 12.95 -5.56
C TYR A 96 15.48 11.60 -5.09
N THR A 97 16.71 11.59 -4.59
CA THR A 97 17.28 10.42 -3.90
C THR A 97 16.59 10.20 -2.55
N ALA A 98 16.71 8.99 -2.01
CA ALA A 98 16.14 8.68 -0.69
C ALA A 98 16.71 9.58 0.41
N MET A 99 18.00 9.93 0.31
CA MET A 99 18.66 10.86 1.26
C MET A 99 18.06 12.27 1.19
N GLU A 100 17.79 12.79 -0.01
CA GLU A 100 17.15 14.09 -0.20
C GLU A 100 15.70 14.08 0.33
N LEU A 101 14.94 13.01 0.04
CA LEU A 101 13.57 12.85 0.55
C LEU A 101 13.54 12.77 2.08
N SER A 102 14.45 11.99 2.69
CA SER A 102 14.53 11.86 4.15
C SER A 102 14.99 13.14 4.88
N ALA A 103 15.45 14.15 4.16
CA ALA A 103 15.73 15.46 4.71
C ALA A 103 14.55 16.43 4.64
N MET A 104 13.49 16.08 3.91
CA MET A 104 12.27 16.88 3.78
C MET A 104 11.37 16.65 5.00
N ARG A 105 10.83 17.71 5.56
CA ARG A 105 9.88 17.61 6.68
C ARG A 105 8.46 17.49 6.18
N LEU A 106 7.67 16.66 6.86
CA LEU A 106 6.23 16.63 6.65
C LEU A 106 5.59 17.92 7.17
N ALA A 107 4.70 18.52 6.38
CA ALA A 107 4.13 19.84 6.64
C ALA A 107 3.50 19.92 8.04
N GLY A 108 3.93 20.95 8.79
CA GLY A 108 3.42 21.23 10.14
C GLY A 108 4.05 20.37 11.25
N THR A 109 5.09 19.58 10.95
CA THR A 109 5.73 18.70 11.94
C THR A 109 7.26 18.76 11.87
N GLU A 110 7.92 18.12 12.83
CA GLU A 110 9.35 17.87 12.81
C GLU A 110 9.71 16.49 12.19
N GLU A 111 8.69 15.73 11.73
CA GLU A 111 8.87 14.41 11.10
C GLU A 111 9.32 14.52 9.64
N THR A 112 10.09 13.52 9.19
CA THR A 112 10.64 13.41 7.82
C THR A 112 10.19 12.11 7.14
#